data_33114279c97ba5998b7ed83395f9ef6f
#
_entry.id   33114279c97ba5998b7ed83395f9ef6f
#
_cell.length_a   1.000
_cell.length_b   1.000
_cell.length_c   1.000
_cell.angle_alpha   90.00
_cell.angle_beta   90.00
_cell.angle_gamma   90.00
#
_symmetry.space_group_name_H-M   'P 1'
#
loop_
_entity.id
_entity.type
_entity.pdbx_description
1 polymer ?
#
loop_
_entity_poly.entity_id
_entity_poly.type
_entity_poly.pdbx_seq_one_letter_code
_entity_poly.pdbx_strand_id
1 'polypeptide(L)'
;DKGFFAEENLQVEPQWFDAAHPIAVATASSQVDVGATGITASLFNMAASGQKLAIVADKGREQKGYSSSALIVTADNYANGVTSLEALKGKRIGITQKGSTFHYMIGRMLETKGMKLDDVQLIPLGKLSAVMAALESKQIDAAILNEPNISKVQRAGYGKMVVQVGDLIPYQTSAVFYSPNFVKNEDVAVRFMKAYNKAVNYYYDAAIAKKDAKQLAE
;
A
#
# COMPACT_ATOMS: atom_id res chain seq x y z
N ASP A 1 -2.67 -1.40 -20.78
CA ASP A 1 -3.24 -2.50 -21.57
C ASP A 1 -4.58 -2.16 -22.25
N LYS A 2 -5.37 -1.21 -21.76
CA LYS A 2 -6.62 -0.76 -22.41
C LYS A 2 -6.43 0.43 -23.35
N GLY A 3 -5.19 0.88 -23.57
CA GLY A 3 -4.86 1.93 -24.55
C GLY A 3 -5.12 3.37 -24.10
N PHE A 4 -5.58 3.63 -22.87
CA PHE A 4 -5.95 4.98 -22.42
C PHE A 4 -4.81 6.01 -22.52
N PHE A 5 -3.56 5.59 -22.32
CA PHE A 5 -2.41 6.47 -22.50
C PHE A 5 -2.15 6.74 -23.99
N ALA A 6 -2.29 5.73 -24.86
CA ALA A 6 -2.12 5.89 -26.31
C ALA A 6 -3.19 6.81 -26.90
N GLU A 7 -4.44 6.79 -26.41
CA GLU A 7 -5.50 7.73 -26.80
C GLU A 7 -5.14 9.20 -26.50
N GLU A 8 -4.31 9.43 -25.49
CA GLU A 8 -3.79 10.77 -25.16
C GLU A 8 -2.40 11.01 -25.77
N ASN A 9 -1.97 10.22 -26.77
CA ASN A 9 -0.64 10.27 -27.40
C ASN A 9 0.51 10.21 -26.40
N LEU A 10 0.39 9.32 -25.40
CA LEU A 10 1.41 9.07 -24.40
C LEU A 10 1.93 7.63 -24.52
N GLN A 11 3.25 7.48 -24.54
CA GLN A 11 3.93 6.22 -24.32
C GLN A 11 4.42 6.20 -22.89
N VAL A 12 3.99 5.17 -22.10
CA VAL A 12 4.37 5.03 -20.69
C VAL A 12 5.23 3.79 -20.53
N GLU A 13 6.41 3.97 -19.93
CA GLU A 13 7.36 2.91 -19.63
C GLU A 13 7.37 2.65 -18.11
N PRO A 14 6.77 1.54 -17.62
CA PRO A 14 6.74 1.24 -16.20
C PRO A 14 8.11 0.86 -15.66
N GLN A 15 8.50 1.48 -14.54
CA GLN A 15 9.66 1.10 -13.74
C GLN A 15 9.19 0.56 -12.39
N TRP A 16 9.72 -0.58 -11.96
CA TRP A 16 9.32 -1.25 -10.74
C TRP A 16 10.37 -1.13 -9.65
N PHE A 17 9.93 -0.92 -8.42
CA PHE A 17 10.75 -0.78 -7.24
C PHE A 17 10.23 -1.67 -6.11
N ASP A 18 11.13 -2.17 -5.27
CA ASP A 18 10.79 -3.10 -4.18
C ASP A 18 10.07 -2.45 -3.00
N ALA A 19 10.10 -1.10 -2.88
CA ALA A 19 9.51 -0.39 -1.75
C ALA A 19 9.06 1.04 -2.11
N ALA A 20 8.26 1.65 -1.24
CA ALA A 20 7.68 2.98 -1.44
C ALA A 20 8.73 4.10 -1.45
N HIS A 21 9.74 4.02 -0.58
CA HIS A 21 10.76 5.08 -0.45
C HIS A 21 11.59 5.29 -1.74
N PRO A 22 12.13 4.26 -2.40
CA PRO A 22 12.83 4.41 -3.67
C PRO A 22 11.98 5.08 -4.76
N ILE A 23 10.67 4.80 -4.83
CA ILE A 23 9.77 5.46 -5.78
C ILE A 23 9.70 6.97 -5.50
N ALA A 24 9.52 7.34 -4.24
CA ALA A 24 9.47 8.74 -3.84
C ALA A 24 10.78 9.48 -4.16
N VAL A 25 11.94 8.86 -3.91
CA VAL A 25 13.26 9.42 -4.24
C VAL A 25 13.43 9.59 -5.74
N ALA A 26 13.14 8.56 -6.55
CA ALA A 26 13.26 8.62 -8.00
C ALA A 26 12.34 9.69 -8.61
N THR A 27 11.12 9.86 -8.05
CA THR A 27 10.20 10.91 -8.49
C THR A 27 10.70 12.30 -8.09
N ALA A 28 11.15 12.49 -6.85
CA ALA A 28 11.66 13.78 -6.36
C ALA A 28 12.91 14.25 -7.10
N SER A 29 13.77 13.31 -7.52
CA SER A 29 14.97 13.58 -8.33
C SER A 29 14.69 13.71 -9.84
N SER A 30 13.43 13.55 -10.26
CA SER A 30 13.01 13.51 -11.68
C SER A 30 13.69 12.40 -12.50
N GLN A 31 14.11 11.31 -11.87
CA GLN A 31 14.52 10.08 -12.57
C GLN A 31 13.32 9.35 -13.18
N VAL A 32 12.15 9.48 -12.57
CA VAL A 32 10.86 9.09 -13.14
C VAL A 32 9.92 10.30 -13.13
N ASP A 33 9.10 10.40 -14.16
CA ASP A 33 8.17 11.53 -14.32
C ASP A 33 6.99 11.45 -13.36
N VAL A 34 6.47 10.23 -13.19
CA VAL A 34 5.29 9.96 -12.37
C VAL A 34 5.58 8.83 -11.41
N GLY A 35 5.40 9.05 -10.12
CA GLY A 35 5.45 8.03 -9.08
C GLY A 35 4.06 7.67 -8.57
N ALA A 36 3.84 6.38 -8.31
CA ALA A 36 2.60 5.90 -7.72
C ALA A 36 2.93 4.99 -6.53
N THR A 37 2.82 5.51 -5.31
CA THR A 37 3.29 4.81 -4.11
C THR A 37 2.53 5.20 -2.85
N GLY A 38 2.87 4.55 -1.73
CA GLY A 38 2.31 4.84 -0.42
C GLY A 38 2.67 6.24 0.09
N ILE A 39 1.72 6.87 0.75
CA ILE A 39 1.95 8.09 1.54
C ILE A 39 2.62 7.66 2.85
N THR A 40 3.92 7.89 2.96
CA THR A 40 4.77 7.40 4.05
C THR A 40 5.36 8.53 4.87
N ALA A 41 5.79 8.25 6.10
CA ALA A 41 6.52 9.21 6.92
C ALA A 41 7.79 9.73 6.20
N SER A 42 8.45 8.88 5.43
CA SER A 42 9.63 9.29 4.64
C SER A 42 9.29 10.32 3.56
N LEU A 43 8.09 10.23 2.95
CA LEU A 43 7.63 11.25 1.99
C LEU A 43 7.50 12.62 2.65
N PHE A 44 6.90 12.69 3.85
CA PHE A 44 6.78 13.94 4.61
C PHE A 44 8.14 14.48 5.03
N ASN A 45 9.07 13.62 5.46
CA ASN A 45 10.43 14.01 5.79
C ASN A 45 11.19 14.58 4.59
N MET A 46 11.01 13.99 3.40
CA MET A 46 11.56 14.51 2.15
C MET A 46 11.00 15.90 1.84
N ALA A 47 9.69 16.09 1.97
CA ALA A 47 9.05 17.39 1.77
C ALA A 47 9.57 18.43 2.79
N ALA A 48 9.70 18.05 4.06
CA ALA A 48 10.25 18.90 5.11
C ALA A 48 11.72 19.30 4.86
N SER A 49 12.50 18.45 4.19
CA SER A 49 13.88 18.75 3.76
C SER A 49 13.97 19.55 2.45
N GLY A 50 12.83 20.02 1.94
CA GLY A 50 12.79 20.90 0.76
C GLY A 50 12.66 20.18 -0.58
N GLN A 51 12.52 18.85 -0.60
CA GLN A 51 12.25 18.12 -1.85
C GLN A 51 10.81 18.35 -2.29
N LYS A 52 10.64 18.65 -3.56
CA LYS A 52 9.31 18.98 -4.12
C LYS A 52 8.73 17.77 -4.84
N LEU A 53 7.52 17.42 -4.47
CA LEU A 53 6.66 16.45 -5.15
C LEU A 53 5.24 17.02 -5.21
N ALA A 54 4.58 16.89 -6.34
CA ALA A 54 3.18 17.27 -6.46
C ALA A 54 2.30 16.03 -6.33
N ILE A 55 1.45 15.96 -5.30
CA ILE A 55 0.39 14.97 -5.22
C ILE A 55 -0.71 15.41 -6.19
N VAL A 56 -1.04 14.56 -7.16
CA VAL A 56 -1.95 14.92 -8.26
C VAL A 56 -3.21 14.06 -8.31
N ALA A 57 -3.17 12.87 -7.75
CA ALA A 57 -4.34 12.00 -7.68
C ALA A 57 -4.30 11.06 -6.47
N ASP A 58 -5.50 10.63 -6.04
CA ASP A 58 -5.68 9.48 -5.16
C ASP A 58 -5.32 8.19 -5.93
N LYS A 59 -4.70 7.23 -5.24
CA LYS A 59 -4.45 5.89 -5.79
C LYS A 59 -5.19 4.82 -4.99
N GLY A 60 -5.36 5.02 -3.69
CA GLY A 60 -6.08 4.09 -2.85
C GLY A 60 -6.16 4.52 -1.40
N ARG A 61 -7.22 4.08 -0.74
CA ARG A 61 -7.49 4.36 0.67
C ARG A 61 -8.02 3.13 1.39
N GLU A 62 -7.81 3.10 2.69
CA GLU A 62 -8.48 2.17 3.59
C GLU A 62 -9.79 2.79 4.07
N GLN A 63 -10.87 2.03 3.98
CA GLN A 63 -12.20 2.46 4.41
C GLN A 63 -13.01 1.22 4.79
N LYS A 64 -13.91 1.35 5.76
CA LYS A 64 -14.81 0.26 6.17
C LYS A 64 -15.58 -0.29 4.96
N GLY A 65 -15.51 -1.60 4.77
CA GLY A 65 -16.10 -2.31 3.63
C GLY A 65 -15.29 -2.23 2.32
N TYR A 66 -14.21 -1.46 2.29
CA TYR A 66 -13.31 -1.29 1.12
C TYR A 66 -11.85 -1.24 1.59
N SER A 67 -11.44 -2.22 2.36
CA SER A 67 -10.07 -2.33 2.84
C SER A 67 -9.24 -3.20 1.91
N SER A 68 -8.08 -2.71 1.51
CA SER A 68 -7.10 -3.47 0.74
C SER A 68 -6.07 -4.16 1.63
N SER A 69 -5.99 -3.78 2.91
CA SER A 69 -4.98 -4.26 3.85
C SER A 69 -5.62 -4.86 5.10
N ALA A 70 -4.95 -5.86 5.70
CA ALA A 70 -5.41 -6.52 6.90
C ALA A 70 -4.24 -6.94 7.80
N LEU A 71 -4.51 -7.06 9.10
CA LEU A 71 -3.65 -7.72 10.05
C LEU A 71 -3.80 -9.23 9.89
N ILE A 72 -2.69 -9.88 9.59
CA ILE A 72 -2.57 -11.33 9.45
C ILE A 72 -1.67 -11.85 10.56
N VAL A 73 -2.06 -12.92 11.20
CA VAL A 73 -1.24 -13.69 12.15
C VAL A 73 -0.95 -15.07 11.60
N THR A 74 0.09 -15.75 12.10
CA THR A 74 0.31 -17.15 11.73
C THR A 74 -0.89 -18.00 12.13
N ALA A 75 -1.16 -19.07 11.38
CA ALA A 75 -2.29 -19.97 11.68
C ALA A 75 -2.21 -20.54 13.11
N ASP A 76 -0.99 -20.85 13.57
CA ASP A 76 -0.77 -21.34 14.94
C ASP A 76 -1.10 -20.29 16.00
N ASN A 77 -0.64 -19.03 15.81
CA ASN A 77 -0.96 -17.95 16.73
C ASN A 77 -2.48 -17.70 16.79
N TYR A 78 -3.15 -17.76 15.63
CA TYR A 78 -4.61 -17.62 15.58
C TYR A 78 -5.30 -18.75 16.40
N ALA A 79 -4.89 -19.99 16.19
CA ALA A 79 -5.41 -21.14 16.92
C ALA A 79 -5.14 -21.06 18.44
N ASN A 80 -4.03 -20.40 18.83
CA ASN A 80 -3.64 -20.15 20.22
C ASN A 80 -4.23 -18.85 20.81
N GLY A 81 -5.28 -18.28 20.18
CA GLY A 81 -6.04 -17.17 20.72
C GLY A 81 -5.52 -15.76 20.37
N VAL A 82 -4.55 -15.63 19.44
CA VAL A 82 -4.12 -14.32 18.94
C VAL A 82 -5.12 -13.85 17.87
N THR A 83 -6.28 -13.39 18.32
CA THR A 83 -7.43 -13.02 17.48
C THR A 83 -7.84 -11.57 17.65
N SER A 84 -7.07 -10.78 18.40
CA SER A 84 -7.30 -9.35 18.62
C SER A 84 -5.99 -8.56 18.62
N LEU A 85 -6.08 -7.23 18.60
CA LEU A 85 -4.90 -6.36 18.67
C LEU A 85 -4.20 -6.47 20.03
N GLU A 86 -4.97 -6.60 21.11
CA GLU A 86 -4.46 -6.69 22.47
C GLU A 86 -3.60 -7.95 22.66
N ALA A 87 -3.92 -9.02 21.94
CA ALA A 87 -3.16 -10.27 21.97
C ALA A 87 -1.81 -10.18 21.22
N LEU A 88 -1.53 -9.05 20.54
CA LEU A 88 -0.24 -8.79 19.89
C LEU A 88 0.86 -8.36 20.87
N LYS A 89 0.55 -8.09 22.13
CA LYS A 89 1.55 -7.63 23.10
C LYS A 89 2.73 -8.60 23.19
N GLY A 90 3.95 -8.06 23.01
CA GLY A 90 5.19 -8.82 22.97
C GLY A 90 5.44 -9.62 21.68
N LYS A 91 4.52 -9.62 20.71
CA LYS A 91 4.64 -10.38 19.45
C LYS A 91 5.56 -9.67 18.45
N ARG A 92 6.18 -10.47 17.58
CA ARG A 92 7.03 -10.03 16.47
C ARG A 92 6.16 -9.69 15.28
N ILE A 93 6.17 -8.42 14.89
CA ILE A 93 5.35 -7.91 13.77
C ILE A 93 6.26 -7.58 12.60
N GLY A 94 6.09 -8.28 11.48
CA GLY A 94 6.84 -8.01 10.24
C GLY A 94 6.36 -6.73 9.56
N ILE A 95 7.30 -5.88 9.18
CA ILE A 95 7.10 -4.70 8.36
C ILE A 95 8.13 -4.65 7.24
N THR A 96 7.85 -3.94 6.15
CA THR A 96 8.85 -3.78 5.09
C THR A 96 10.00 -2.88 5.55
N GLN A 97 9.68 -1.68 6.06
CA GLN A 97 10.65 -0.69 6.50
C GLN A 97 10.08 0.15 7.64
N LYS A 98 10.94 0.70 8.48
CA LYS A 98 10.55 1.76 9.41
C LYS A 98 10.10 2.99 8.62
N GLY A 99 8.97 3.60 9.02
CA GLY A 99 8.36 4.72 8.30
C GLY A 99 7.53 4.31 7.07
N SER A 100 7.37 3.00 6.79
CA SER A 100 6.48 2.51 5.73
C SER A 100 5.00 2.67 6.10
N THR A 101 4.10 2.49 5.10
CA THR A 101 2.65 2.46 5.34
C THR A 101 2.26 1.37 6.34
N PHE A 102 2.87 0.19 6.29
CA PHE A 102 2.59 -0.89 7.23
C PHE A 102 3.04 -0.56 8.65
N HIS A 103 4.17 0.13 8.82
CA HIS A 103 4.58 0.66 10.11
C HIS A 103 3.55 1.65 10.68
N TYR A 104 3.06 2.57 9.84
CA TYR A 104 2.02 3.52 10.23
C TYR A 104 0.71 2.78 10.59
N MET A 105 0.25 1.86 9.75
CA MET A 105 -0.97 1.09 9.98
C MET A 105 -0.94 0.39 11.34
N ILE A 106 0.11 -0.39 11.64
CA ILE A 106 0.17 -1.12 12.91
C ILE A 106 0.17 -0.15 14.11
N GLY A 107 0.91 0.96 14.03
CA GLY A 107 0.93 1.96 15.09
C GLY A 107 -0.47 2.54 15.35
N ARG A 108 -1.14 2.98 14.29
CA ARG A 108 -2.50 3.55 14.42
C ARG A 108 -3.53 2.52 14.89
N MET A 109 -3.44 1.27 14.43
CA MET A 109 -4.33 0.20 14.90
C MET A 109 -4.14 -0.07 16.38
N LEU A 110 -2.90 -0.19 16.86
CA LEU A 110 -2.60 -0.36 18.28
C LEU A 110 -3.13 0.79 19.14
N GLU A 111 -2.99 2.02 18.67
CA GLU A 111 -3.54 3.21 19.36
C GLU A 111 -5.05 3.15 19.56
N THR A 112 -5.83 2.52 18.66
CA THR A 112 -7.29 2.34 18.84
C THR A 112 -7.64 1.51 20.07
N LYS A 113 -6.64 0.78 20.60
CA LYS A 113 -6.76 -0.09 21.78
C LYS A 113 -5.94 0.41 22.97
N GLY A 114 -5.47 1.66 22.92
CA GLY A 114 -4.63 2.24 23.97
C GLY A 114 -3.24 1.64 24.07
N MET A 115 -2.82 0.86 23.05
CA MET A 115 -1.50 0.27 22.95
C MET A 115 -0.52 1.19 22.22
N LYS A 116 0.78 0.94 22.40
CA LYS A 116 1.86 1.67 21.75
C LYS A 116 2.68 0.73 20.86
N LEU A 117 3.48 1.31 19.96
CA LEU A 117 4.42 0.53 19.13
C LEU A 117 5.43 -0.27 19.97
N ASP A 118 5.82 0.24 21.13
CA ASP A 118 6.74 -0.45 22.05
C ASP A 118 6.13 -1.66 22.75
N ASP A 119 4.79 -1.84 22.68
CA ASP A 119 4.14 -3.06 23.18
C ASP A 119 4.36 -4.27 22.26
N VAL A 120 4.91 -4.07 21.05
CA VAL A 120 5.21 -5.11 20.07
C VAL A 120 6.64 -5.03 19.59
N GLN A 121 7.16 -6.10 18.96
CA GLN A 121 8.50 -6.12 18.38
C GLN A 121 8.40 -5.93 16.86
N LEU A 122 8.76 -4.76 16.34
CA LEU A 122 8.75 -4.51 14.90
C LEU A 122 10.00 -5.10 14.24
N ILE A 123 9.80 -5.97 13.24
CA ILE A 123 10.85 -6.65 12.49
C ILE A 123 10.85 -6.12 11.04
N PRO A 124 11.76 -5.22 10.67
CA PRO A 124 11.90 -4.73 9.30
C PRO A 124 12.60 -5.78 8.43
N LEU A 125 11.96 -6.16 7.31
CA LEU A 125 12.39 -7.25 6.43
C LEU A 125 12.69 -6.81 4.99
N GLY A 126 12.66 -5.51 4.72
CA GLY A 126 13.03 -4.90 3.43
C GLY A 126 11.91 -4.93 2.39
N LYS A 127 11.40 -6.10 2.05
CA LYS A 127 10.38 -6.28 1.00
C LYS A 127 9.24 -7.19 1.43
N LEU A 128 8.11 -7.06 0.75
CA LEU A 128 6.87 -7.77 1.13
C LEU A 128 7.00 -9.30 0.99
N SER A 129 7.74 -9.78 -0.02
CA SER A 129 8.01 -11.22 -0.17
C SER A 129 8.78 -11.81 1.03
N ALA A 130 9.73 -11.05 1.59
CA ALA A 130 10.45 -11.47 2.80
C ALA A 130 9.54 -11.48 4.04
N VAL A 131 8.60 -10.51 4.15
CA VAL A 131 7.59 -10.52 5.22
C VAL A 131 6.71 -11.76 5.13
N MET A 132 6.24 -12.14 3.94
CA MET A 132 5.44 -13.33 3.72
C MET A 132 6.22 -14.62 4.06
N ALA A 133 7.47 -14.73 3.62
CA ALA A 133 8.33 -15.88 3.92
C ALA A 133 8.61 -16.00 5.44
N ALA A 134 8.84 -14.87 6.12
CA ALA A 134 9.04 -14.85 7.57
C ALA A 134 7.77 -15.24 8.36
N LEU A 135 6.57 -14.89 7.83
CA LEU A 135 5.30 -15.31 8.41
C LEU A 135 5.10 -16.81 8.23
N GLU A 136 5.38 -17.35 7.04
CA GLU A 136 5.29 -18.79 6.72
C GLU A 136 6.25 -19.62 7.59
N SER A 137 7.50 -19.17 7.71
CA SER A 137 8.54 -19.84 8.53
C SER A 137 8.41 -19.55 10.03
N LYS A 138 7.37 -18.81 10.47
CA LYS A 138 7.10 -18.45 11.87
C LYS A 138 8.23 -17.63 12.53
N GLN A 139 9.07 -16.96 11.74
CA GLN A 139 10.07 -16.02 12.23
C GLN A 139 9.43 -14.73 12.77
N ILE A 140 8.22 -14.39 12.29
CA ILE A 140 7.34 -13.36 12.82
C ILE A 140 5.99 -13.96 13.19
N ASP A 141 5.29 -13.29 14.09
CA ASP A 141 4.02 -13.76 14.64
C ASP A 141 2.82 -13.17 13.87
N ALA A 142 3.01 -11.97 13.34
CA ALA A 142 2.00 -11.24 12.58
C ALA A 142 2.62 -10.27 11.56
N ALA A 143 1.81 -9.80 10.63
CA ALA A 143 2.16 -8.74 9.68
C ALA A 143 0.90 -8.02 9.18
N ILE A 144 1.06 -6.79 8.70
CA ILE A 144 0.07 -6.17 7.81
C ILE A 144 0.42 -6.61 6.38
N LEU A 145 -0.55 -7.15 5.68
CA LEU A 145 -0.47 -7.49 4.27
C LEU A 145 -1.56 -6.76 3.49
N ASN A 146 -1.36 -6.60 2.19
CA ASN A 146 -2.37 -6.10 1.26
C ASN A 146 -2.77 -7.18 0.24
N GLU A 147 -3.93 -7.01 -0.38
CA GLU A 147 -4.31 -7.86 -1.51
C GLU A 147 -3.34 -7.67 -2.70
N PRO A 148 -3.05 -8.73 -3.46
CA PRO A 148 -3.58 -10.10 -3.38
C PRO A 148 -2.83 -11.03 -2.41
N ASN A 149 -1.91 -10.50 -1.60
CA ASN A 149 -1.06 -11.31 -0.71
C ASN A 149 -1.84 -11.89 0.48
N ILE A 150 -2.84 -11.16 0.99
CA ILE A 150 -3.78 -11.68 2.00
C ILE A 150 -4.42 -12.98 1.52
N SER A 151 -5.01 -12.94 0.33
CA SER A 151 -5.65 -14.10 -0.29
C SER A 151 -4.68 -15.26 -0.55
N LYS A 152 -3.42 -14.96 -0.94
CA LYS A 152 -2.37 -15.98 -1.11
C LYS A 152 -2.04 -16.69 0.19
N VAL A 153 -1.78 -15.92 1.25
CA VAL A 153 -1.41 -16.44 2.58
C VAL A 153 -2.53 -17.27 3.19
N GLN A 154 -3.78 -16.81 3.06
CA GLN A 154 -4.95 -17.53 3.56
C GLN A 154 -5.18 -18.84 2.80
N ARG A 155 -5.07 -18.84 1.46
CA ARG A 155 -5.20 -20.05 0.63
C ARG A 155 -4.09 -21.06 0.89
N ALA A 156 -2.87 -20.60 1.12
CA ALA A 156 -1.75 -21.43 1.52
C ALA A 156 -1.86 -21.98 2.96
N GLY A 157 -2.78 -21.44 3.75
CA GLY A 157 -3.13 -21.96 5.08
C GLY A 157 -2.21 -21.55 6.22
N TYR A 158 -1.11 -20.81 5.96
CA TYR A 158 -0.17 -20.44 7.02
C TYR A 158 -0.49 -19.12 7.75
N GLY A 159 -1.47 -18.36 7.27
CA GLY A 159 -1.91 -17.13 7.94
C GLY A 159 -3.42 -17.00 8.03
N LYS A 160 -3.88 -16.31 9.07
CA LYS A 160 -5.27 -15.98 9.33
C LYS A 160 -5.46 -14.49 9.51
N MET A 161 -6.53 -13.96 8.93
CA MET A 161 -6.89 -12.55 9.10
C MET A 161 -7.54 -12.33 10.47
N VAL A 162 -7.06 -11.32 11.18
CA VAL A 162 -7.62 -10.87 12.45
C VAL A 162 -8.61 -9.74 12.22
N VAL A 163 -8.20 -8.71 11.46
CA VAL A 163 -9.03 -7.52 11.20
C VAL A 163 -8.55 -6.79 9.96
N GLN A 164 -9.47 -6.21 9.22
CA GLN A 164 -9.16 -5.30 8.12
C GLN A 164 -8.74 -3.93 8.64
N VAL A 165 -7.75 -3.32 7.99
CA VAL A 165 -7.22 -2.01 8.41
C VAL A 165 -8.30 -0.94 8.34
N GLY A 166 -9.08 -0.89 7.26
CA GLY A 166 -10.12 0.12 7.05
C GLY A 166 -11.29 0.05 8.03
N ASP A 167 -11.47 -1.07 8.74
CA ASP A 167 -12.49 -1.20 9.79
C ASP A 167 -12.12 -0.41 11.06
N LEU A 168 -10.83 -0.15 11.26
CA LEU A 168 -10.30 0.54 12.45
C LEU A 168 -9.79 1.94 12.17
N ILE A 169 -9.07 2.11 11.05
CA ILE A 169 -8.38 3.36 10.72
C ILE A 169 -8.62 3.74 9.24
N PRO A 170 -9.73 4.39 8.92
CA PRO A 170 -9.93 4.89 7.56
C PRO A 170 -8.90 5.99 7.25
N TYR A 171 -8.13 5.83 6.17
CA TYR A 171 -7.17 6.85 5.73
C TYR A 171 -6.73 6.62 4.28
N GLN A 172 -6.16 7.65 3.65
CA GLN A 172 -5.58 7.56 2.33
C GLN A 172 -4.20 6.90 2.39
N THR A 173 -4.03 5.74 1.73
CA THR A 173 -2.83 4.93 1.80
C THR A 173 -1.78 5.29 0.78
N SER A 174 -2.21 5.73 -0.42
CA SER A 174 -1.34 5.92 -1.56
C SER A 174 -1.86 7.00 -2.50
N ALA A 175 -0.95 7.58 -3.27
CA ALA A 175 -1.24 8.63 -4.21
C ALA A 175 -0.37 8.53 -5.47
N VAL A 176 -0.75 9.29 -6.48
CA VAL A 176 0.05 9.56 -7.68
C VAL A 176 0.74 10.91 -7.50
N PHE A 177 2.03 10.93 -7.81
CA PHE A 177 2.90 12.09 -7.65
C PHE A 177 3.53 12.46 -8.98
N TYR A 178 3.65 13.75 -9.25
CA TYR A 178 4.47 14.25 -10.35
C TYR A 178 5.84 14.72 -9.85
N SER A 179 6.86 14.47 -10.67
CA SER A 179 8.20 14.99 -10.45
C SER A 179 8.23 16.52 -10.64
N PRO A 180 9.25 17.20 -10.05
CA PRO A 180 9.41 18.65 -10.24
C PRO A 180 9.55 19.10 -11.69
N ASN A 181 10.11 18.24 -12.55
CA ASN A 181 10.27 18.54 -13.97
C ASN A 181 9.00 18.24 -14.76
N PHE A 182 8.32 17.15 -14.47
CA PHE A 182 7.10 16.76 -15.18
C PHE A 182 5.95 17.76 -14.96
N VAL A 183 5.81 18.30 -13.75
CA VAL A 183 4.83 19.35 -13.43
C VAL A 183 4.96 20.58 -14.33
N LYS A 184 6.18 20.90 -14.82
CA LYS A 184 6.41 22.06 -15.70
C LYS A 184 5.90 21.84 -17.11
N ASN A 185 5.68 20.60 -17.53
CA ASN A 185 5.12 20.25 -18.83
C ASN A 185 3.61 20.03 -18.68
N GLU A 186 2.88 21.15 -18.53
CA GLU A 186 1.45 21.14 -18.19
C GLU A 186 0.61 20.35 -19.20
N ASP A 187 0.89 20.45 -20.51
CA ASP A 187 0.16 19.71 -21.54
C ASP A 187 0.27 18.19 -21.33
N VAL A 188 1.49 17.68 -21.16
CA VAL A 188 1.72 16.24 -20.93
C VAL A 188 1.13 15.79 -19.60
N ALA A 189 1.29 16.61 -18.55
CA ALA A 189 0.76 16.33 -17.21
C ALA A 189 -0.78 16.21 -17.23
N VAL A 190 -1.46 17.10 -17.94
CA VAL A 190 -2.92 17.07 -18.11
C VAL A 190 -3.37 15.85 -18.92
N ARG A 191 -2.69 15.52 -20.02
CA ARG A 191 -3.00 14.32 -20.83
C ARG A 191 -2.82 13.02 -20.00
N PHE A 192 -1.77 12.97 -19.18
CA PHE A 192 -1.60 11.84 -18.26
C PHE A 192 -2.79 11.70 -17.31
N MET A 193 -3.25 12.80 -16.70
CA MET A 193 -4.40 12.77 -15.80
C MET A 193 -5.71 12.40 -16.50
N LYS A 194 -5.90 12.81 -17.75
CA LYS A 194 -7.06 12.37 -18.55
C LYS A 194 -7.06 10.86 -18.74
N ALA A 195 -5.93 10.28 -19.15
CA ALA A 195 -5.79 8.84 -19.30
C ALA A 195 -5.99 8.10 -17.95
N TYR A 196 -5.39 8.62 -16.86
CA TYR A 196 -5.55 8.07 -15.52
C TYR A 196 -7.02 8.05 -15.07
N ASN A 197 -7.74 9.17 -15.26
CA ASN A 197 -9.16 9.25 -14.88
C ASN A 197 -10.03 8.31 -15.72
N LYS A 198 -9.75 8.12 -17.00
CA LYS A 198 -10.42 7.09 -17.83
C LYS A 198 -10.22 5.71 -17.23
N ALA A 199 -9.00 5.37 -16.83
CA ALA A 199 -8.68 4.09 -16.22
C ALA A 199 -9.38 3.89 -14.86
N VAL A 200 -9.43 4.93 -14.02
CA VAL A 200 -10.13 4.90 -12.73
C VAL A 200 -11.63 4.68 -12.92
N ASN A 201 -12.26 5.40 -13.86
CA ASN A 201 -13.69 5.24 -14.15
C ASN A 201 -13.99 3.85 -14.73
N TYR A 202 -13.14 3.35 -15.63
CA TYR A 202 -13.26 2.01 -16.17
C TYR A 202 -13.18 0.95 -15.05
N TYR A 203 -12.18 1.07 -14.16
CA TYR A 203 -12.05 0.16 -13.01
C TYR A 203 -13.26 0.25 -12.07
N TYR A 204 -13.73 1.46 -11.77
CA TYR A 204 -14.90 1.66 -10.91
C TYR A 204 -16.15 0.99 -11.50
N ASP A 205 -16.41 1.21 -12.77
CA ASP A 205 -17.58 0.63 -13.46
C ASP A 205 -17.52 -0.90 -13.50
N ALA A 206 -16.36 -1.45 -13.77
CA ALA A 206 -16.19 -2.90 -13.85
C ALA A 206 -16.16 -3.58 -12.47
N ALA A 207 -15.36 -3.07 -11.52
CA ALA A 207 -15.12 -3.74 -10.23
C ALA A 207 -16.17 -3.38 -9.17
N ILE A 208 -16.55 -2.12 -9.08
CA ILE A 208 -17.38 -1.59 -7.99
C ILE A 208 -18.86 -1.60 -8.40
N ALA A 209 -19.17 -1.00 -9.55
CA ALA A 209 -20.53 -0.98 -10.09
C ALA A 209 -20.95 -2.33 -10.74
N LYS A 210 -20.01 -3.27 -10.86
CA LYS A 210 -20.21 -4.62 -11.43
C LYS A 210 -20.81 -4.64 -12.83
N LYS A 211 -20.60 -3.59 -13.60
CA LYS A 211 -21.14 -3.47 -14.96
C LYS A 211 -20.45 -4.41 -15.94
N ASP A 212 -19.16 -4.72 -15.70
CA ASP A 212 -18.36 -5.60 -16.55
C ASP A 212 -17.16 -6.24 -15.80
N ALA A 213 -17.49 -7.02 -14.77
CA ALA A 213 -16.47 -7.65 -13.93
C ALA A 213 -15.61 -8.70 -14.67
N LYS A 214 -16.07 -9.24 -15.81
CA LYS A 214 -15.33 -10.22 -16.61
C LYS A 214 -14.13 -9.57 -17.32
N GLN A 215 -14.25 -8.33 -17.78
CA GLN A 215 -13.16 -7.62 -18.48
C GLN A 215 -11.97 -7.24 -17.59
N LEU A 216 -12.13 -7.28 -16.26
CA LEU A 216 -11.03 -7.04 -15.33
C LEU A 216 -10.21 -8.30 -15.04
N ALA A 217 -10.74 -9.48 -15.34
CA ALA A 217 -10.09 -10.76 -15.07
C ALA A 217 -9.15 -11.20 -16.22
N GLU A 218 -9.25 -10.58 -17.38
CA GLU A 218 -8.38 -10.74 -18.57
C GLU A 218 -7.25 -9.68 -18.57
#